data_d73a6021ec5bde4f07b6c62afff0c12e
#
_entry.id   d73a6021ec5bde4f07b6c62afff0c12e
#
_cell.length_a   1.000
_cell.length_b   1.000
_cell.length_c   1.000
_cell.angle_alpha   90.00
_cell.angle_beta   90.00
_cell.angle_gamma   90.00
#
_symmetry.space_group_name_H-M   'P 1'
#
loop_
_entity.id
_entity.type
_entity.pdbx_description
1 polymer ?
#
loop_
_entity_poly.entity_id
_entity_poly.type
_entity_poly.pdbx_seq_one_letter_code
_entity_poly.pdbx_strand_id
1 'polypeptide(L)'
;LFSPHDVPDLYDAFGTDKFDELYEKYERAYSIPKKKVSARILFMDMLKERAETGRIYIQNIDHSNSHSSFLDKVNMSNLCQEITLPTTPISHPDDEEGEIALCILSAINVGAIKLEELPELCQLSVRGLDELIDYQRYPVKAAEISTKARRSLGIGYIGLAHFLAKNKVKYCLLYTS
;
A
#
# COMPACT_ATOMS: atom_id res chain seq x y z
N LEU A 1 -24.60 5.95 -3.91
CA LEU A 1 -23.38 6.75 -3.94
C LEU A 1 -23.62 8.07 -3.24
N PHE A 2 -22.69 8.45 -2.39
CA PHE A 2 -22.66 9.71 -1.65
C PHE A 2 -21.45 10.53 -2.07
N SER A 3 -21.54 11.85 -1.88
CA SER A 3 -20.38 12.73 -1.92
C SER A 3 -19.68 12.69 -0.55
N PRO A 4 -18.37 12.53 -0.46
CA PRO A 4 -17.65 12.63 0.81
C PRO A 4 -17.83 13.99 1.51
N HIS A 5 -18.10 15.04 0.76
CA HIS A 5 -18.38 16.37 1.28
C HIS A 5 -19.71 16.39 2.08
N ASP A 6 -20.70 15.63 1.65
CA ASP A 6 -22.03 15.59 2.30
C ASP A 6 -22.07 14.63 3.50
N VAL A 7 -21.15 13.68 3.56
CA VAL A 7 -21.06 12.62 4.59
C VAL A 7 -19.61 12.38 5.03
N PRO A 8 -18.91 13.35 5.59
CA PRO A 8 -17.49 13.26 5.92
C PRO A 8 -17.19 12.17 6.96
N ASP A 9 -18.08 11.92 7.92
CA ASP A 9 -17.97 10.87 8.93
C ASP A 9 -18.01 9.45 8.34
N LEU A 10 -18.63 9.27 7.18
CA LEU A 10 -18.58 8.01 6.43
C LEU A 10 -17.17 7.76 5.88
N TYR A 11 -16.47 8.80 5.45
CA TYR A 11 -15.08 8.71 5.02
C TYR A 11 -14.16 8.35 6.20
N ASP A 12 -14.38 8.98 7.36
CA ASP A 12 -13.58 8.70 8.56
C ASP A 12 -13.79 7.28 9.10
N ALA A 13 -15.00 6.73 8.90
CA ALA A 13 -15.33 5.36 9.28
C ALA A 13 -14.89 4.29 8.28
N PHE A 14 -14.34 4.69 7.13
CA PHE A 14 -13.93 3.77 6.07
C PHE A 14 -12.96 2.70 6.57
N GLY A 15 -13.24 1.43 6.24
CA GLY A 15 -12.46 0.28 6.70
C GLY A 15 -12.71 -0.13 8.17
N THR A 16 -13.81 0.31 8.77
CA THR A 16 -14.25 -0.08 10.12
C THR A 16 -15.70 -0.59 10.10
N ASP A 17 -16.10 -1.35 11.14
CA ASP A 17 -17.48 -1.86 11.27
C ASP A 17 -18.53 -0.74 11.35
N LYS A 18 -18.13 0.44 11.82
CA LYS A 18 -18.99 1.62 11.89
C LYS A 18 -19.41 2.14 10.51
N PHE A 19 -18.68 1.81 9.47
CA PHE A 19 -18.98 2.26 8.10
C PHE A 19 -20.36 1.78 7.65
N ASP A 20 -20.68 0.51 7.88
CA ASP A 20 -21.94 -0.08 7.43
C ASP A 20 -23.13 0.56 8.13
N GLU A 21 -23.04 0.81 9.44
CA GLU A 21 -24.08 1.49 10.21
C GLU A 21 -24.36 2.91 9.70
N LEU A 22 -23.29 3.68 9.44
CA LEU A 22 -23.38 5.03 8.89
C LEU A 22 -23.91 5.02 7.46
N TYR A 23 -23.47 4.08 6.64
CA TYR A 23 -23.91 3.94 5.26
C TYR A 23 -25.42 3.70 5.20
N GLU A 24 -25.96 2.75 5.97
CA GLU A 24 -27.37 2.48 6.05
C GLU A 24 -28.19 3.67 6.58
N LYS A 25 -27.68 4.38 7.59
CA LYS A 25 -28.27 5.60 8.11
C LYS A 25 -28.44 6.64 7.00
N TYR A 26 -27.39 6.91 6.22
CA TYR A 26 -27.43 7.88 5.13
C TYR A 26 -28.24 7.40 3.93
N GLU A 27 -28.27 6.10 3.67
CA GLU A 27 -29.11 5.52 2.62
C GLU A 27 -30.61 5.80 2.90
N ARG A 28 -31.03 5.76 4.16
CA ARG A 28 -32.42 6.04 4.59
C ARG A 28 -32.73 7.53 4.73
N ALA A 29 -31.74 8.39 4.94
CA ALA A 29 -31.94 9.82 5.15
C ALA A 29 -32.36 10.54 3.87
N TYR A 30 -33.51 11.20 3.87
CA TYR A 30 -34.04 11.98 2.72
C TYR A 30 -33.25 13.27 2.48
N SER A 31 -32.68 13.85 3.52
CA SER A 31 -31.96 15.14 3.47
C SER A 31 -30.56 15.05 2.81
N ILE A 32 -30.02 13.86 2.67
CA ILE A 32 -28.67 13.68 2.12
C ILE A 32 -28.74 13.44 0.61
N PRO A 33 -28.09 14.26 -0.22
CA PRO A 33 -28.00 14.05 -1.64
C PRO A 33 -27.32 12.71 -1.96
N LYS A 34 -27.92 11.94 -2.84
CA LYS A 34 -27.38 10.62 -3.21
C LYS A 34 -27.81 10.20 -4.60
N LYS A 35 -26.94 9.43 -5.27
CA LYS A 35 -27.26 8.77 -6.54
C LYS A 35 -27.43 7.28 -6.30
N LYS A 36 -28.64 6.77 -6.60
CA LYS A 36 -28.90 5.33 -6.54
C LYS A 36 -28.38 4.65 -7.81
N VAL A 37 -27.52 3.66 -7.64
CA VAL A 37 -26.98 2.83 -8.72
C VAL A 37 -27.13 1.36 -8.35
N SER A 38 -27.17 0.48 -9.35
CA SER A 38 -27.12 -0.95 -9.08
C SER A 38 -25.69 -1.34 -8.69
N ALA A 39 -25.49 -1.82 -7.46
CA ALA A 39 -24.19 -2.30 -6.99
C ALA A 39 -23.62 -3.41 -7.87
N ARG A 40 -24.49 -4.32 -8.34
CA ARG A 40 -24.09 -5.40 -9.27
C ARG A 40 -23.54 -4.85 -10.60
N ILE A 41 -24.23 -3.88 -11.20
CA ILE A 41 -23.79 -3.30 -12.48
C ILE A 41 -22.47 -2.58 -12.27
N LEU A 42 -22.38 -1.73 -11.24
CA LEU A 42 -21.15 -1.00 -10.91
C LEU A 42 -19.95 -1.95 -10.71
N PHE A 43 -20.14 -3.03 -9.94
CA PHE A 43 -19.11 -4.01 -9.70
C PHE A 43 -18.69 -4.75 -10.98
N MET A 44 -19.64 -5.14 -11.81
CA MET A 44 -19.36 -5.79 -13.10
C MET A 44 -18.63 -4.86 -14.06
N ASP A 45 -18.98 -3.58 -14.10
CA ASP A 45 -18.28 -2.59 -14.92
C ASP A 45 -16.83 -2.41 -14.44
N MET A 46 -16.60 -2.36 -13.12
CA MET A 46 -15.25 -2.32 -12.54
C MET A 46 -14.42 -3.55 -12.92
N LEU A 47 -15.00 -4.76 -12.82
CA LEU A 47 -14.32 -6.00 -13.18
C LEU A 47 -14.02 -6.07 -14.68
N LYS A 48 -14.95 -5.62 -15.52
CA LYS A 48 -14.77 -5.54 -16.96
C LYS A 48 -13.62 -4.60 -17.32
N GLU A 49 -13.63 -3.39 -16.79
CA GLU A 49 -12.55 -2.42 -17.01
C GLU A 49 -11.19 -2.95 -16.55
N ARG A 50 -11.16 -3.63 -15.39
CA ARG A 50 -9.97 -4.30 -14.88
C ARG A 50 -9.46 -5.38 -15.85
N ALA A 51 -10.35 -6.21 -16.38
CA ALA A 51 -9.99 -7.29 -17.31
C ALA A 51 -9.51 -6.76 -18.66
N GLU A 52 -10.12 -5.69 -19.18
CA GLU A 52 -9.81 -5.12 -20.48
C GLU A 52 -8.56 -4.24 -20.47
N THR A 53 -8.31 -3.51 -19.37
CA THR A 53 -7.23 -2.48 -19.31
C THR A 53 -6.12 -2.81 -18.32
N GLY A 54 -6.38 -3.66 -17.31
CA GLY A 54 -5.46 -3.95 -16.23
C GLY A 54 -5.20 -2.77 -15.27
N ARG A 55 -5.98 -1.70 -15.34
CA ARG A 55 -5.72 -0.44 -14.63
C ARG A 55 -6.45 -0.28 -13.31
N ILE A 56 -7.58 -0.94 -13.11
CA ILE A 56 -8.34 -0.84 -11.88
C ILE A 56 -7.81 -1.85 -10.87
N TYR A 57 -7.27 -1.35 -9.78
CA TYR A 57 -6.84 -2.13 -8.63
C TYR A 57 -7.91 -2.11 -7.55
N ILE A 58 -8.07 -3.22 -6.84
CA ILE A 58 -9.01 -3.36 -5.73
C ILE A 58 -8.19 -3.66 -4.48
N GLN A 59 -8.31 -2.80 -3.46
CA GLN A 59 -7.64 -2.96 -2.18
C GLN A 59 -8.66 -3.18 -1.07
N ASN A 60 -8.45 -4.21 -0.27
CA ASN A 60 -9.23 -4.47 0.94
C ASN A 60 -8.56 -3.75 2.11
N ILE A 61 -9.00 -2.53 2.39
CA ILE A 61 -8.36 -1.65 3.37
C ILE A 61 -8.49 -2.16 4.81
N ASP A 62 -9.58 -2.82 5.14
CA ASP A 62 -9.80 -3.52 6.41
C ASP A 62 -8.77 -4.61 6.64
N HIS A 63 -8.52 -5.46 5.65
CA HIS A 63 -7.47 -6.49 5.72
C HIS A 63 -6.08 -5.88 5.81
N SER A 64 -5.81 -4.78 5.08
CA SER A 64 -4.53 -4.06 5.17
C SER A 64 -4.27 -3.58 6.60
N ASN A 65 -5.29 -3.06 7.28
CA ASN A 65 -5.16 -2.56 8.65
C ASN A 65 -5.13 -3.66 9.70
N SER A 66 -5.93 -4.74 9.53
CA SER A 66 -5.94 -5.86 10.49
C SER A 66 -4.63 -6.64 10.52
N HIS A 67 -3.83 -6.59 9.45
CA HIS A 67 -2.54 -7.27 9.32
C HIS A 67 -1.35 -6.30 9.23
N SER A 68 -1.58 -5.02 9.50
CA SER A 68 -0.53 -3.99 9.49
C SER A 68 0.47 -4.19 10.63
N SER A 69 1.74 -3.90 10.35
CA SER A 69 2.79 -3.79 11.38
C SER A 69 2.82 -2.40 12.03
N PHE A 70 1.99 -1.47 11.58
CA PHE A 70 1.91 -0.10 12.08
C PHE A 70 0.73 0.06 13.04
N LEU A 71 0.88 0.97 14.00
CA LEU A 71 -0.22 1.38 14.87
C LEU A 71 -1.14 2.39 14.16
N ASP A 72 -0.58 3.18 13.26
CA ASP A 72 -1.32 4.18 12.50
C ASP A 72 -2.08 3.53 11.34
N LYS A 73 -3.22 4.12 11.02
CA LYS A 73 -4.12 3.60 9.99
C LYS A 73 -3.53 3.78 8.60
N VAL A 74 -3.58 2.70 7.80
CA VAL A 74 -3.33 2.73 6.36
C VAL A 74 -4.63 3.11 5.66
N ASN A 75 -4.61 4.20 4.88
CA ASN A 75 -5.78 4.72 4.17
C ASN A 75 -5.74 4.45 2.67
N MET A 76 -4.57 4.22 2.11
CA MET A 76 -4.38 4.00 0.67
C MET A 76 -3.09 3.24 0.39
N SER A 77 -2.89 2.86 -0.85
CA SER A 77 -1.66 2.26 -1.35
C SER A 77 -1.10 3.05 -2.54
N ASN A 78 0.08 2.68 -3.01
CA ASN A 78 0.67 3.22 -4.23
C ASN A 78 0.02 2.62 -5.49
N LEU A 79 0.45 3.07 -6.68
CA LEU A 79 -0.08 2.62 -7.97
C LEU A 79 -0.05 1.10 -8.13
N CYS A 80 1.04 0.44 -7.76
CA CYS A 80 1.19 -1.02 -7.92
C CYS A 80 0.67 -1.83 -6.72
N GLN A 81 0.18 -1.18 -5.67
CA GLN A 81 -0.39 -1.76 -4.44
C GLN A 81 0.55 -2.62 -3.58
N GLU A 82 1.86 -2.53 -3.80
CA GLU A 82 2.85 -3.22 -2.97
C GLU A 82 3.19 -2.48 -1.68
N ILE A 83 2.80 -1.19 -1.56
CA ILE A 83 3.13 -0.35 -0.40
C ILE A 83 1.88 -0.07 0.43
N THR A 84 1.87 -0.53 1.66
CA THR A 84 0.79 -0.31 2.64
C THR A 84 1.36 0.39 3.86
N LEU A 85 1.62 1.69 3.71
CA LEU A 85 2.16 2.55 4.76
C LEU A 85 1.10 3.56 5.22
N PRO A 86 1.10 3.97 6.49
CA PRO A 86 0.22 5.03 6.97
C PRO A 86 0.47 6.34 6.23
N THR A 87 -0.60 7.07 5.98
CA THR A 87 -0.58 8.40 5.37
C THR A 87 -1.56 9.32 6.08
N THR A 88 -1.27 10.62 6.06
CA THR A 88 -2.18 11.65 6.56
C THR A 88 -2.40 12.67 5.45
N PRO A 89 -3.66 13.07 5.16
CA PRO A 89 -3.95 14.04 4.11
C PRO A 89 -3.17 15.34 4.30
N ILE A 90 -2.75 15.95 3.19
CA ILE A 90 -2.10 17.27 3.16
C ILE A 90 -3.11 18.33 2.69
N SER A 91 -3.01 19.51 3.25
CA SER A 91 -3.83 20.68 2.85
C SER A 91 -3.12 21.54 1.80
N HIS A 92 -1.78 21.56 1.80
CA HIS A 92 -0.93 22.29 0.85
C HIS A 92 0.47 21.64 0.78
N PRO A 93 1.32 22.00 -0.20
CA PRO A 93 2.63 21.35 -0.40
C PRO A 93 3.61 21.47 0.78
N ASP A 94 3.50 22.54 1.57
CA ASP A 94 4.36 22.78 2.74
C ASP A 94 3.70 22.38 4.07
N ASP A 95 2.67 21.54 4.01
CA ASP A 95 1.97 21.02 5.18
C ASP A 95 2.91 20.15 6.01
N GLU A 96 3.08 20.51 7.29
CA GLU A 96 3.94 19.80 8.24
C GLU A 96 3.17 18.78 9.12
N GLU A 97 1.85 18.79 9.05
CA GLU A 97 1.00 17.86 9.80
C GLU A 97 0.57 16.65 8.94
N GLY A 98 0.72 16.76 7.63
CA GLY A 98 0.42 15.68 6.70
C GLY A 98 1.56 14.68 6.53
N GLU A 99 1.25 13.50 6.00
CA GLU A 99 2.22 12.46 5.70
C GLU A 99 2.01 11.90 4.28
N ILE A 100 3.06 11.96 3.47
CA ILE A 100 3.13 11.26 2.18
C ILE A 100 4.12 10.12 2.33
N ALA A 101 3.64 8.88 2.28
CA ALA A 101 4.49 7.71 2.39
C ALA A 101 5.34 7.53 1.13
N LEU A 102 6.63 7.33 1.31
CA LEU A 102 7.56 6.94 0.27
C LEU A 102 8.17 5.59 0.62
N CYS A 103 8.46 4.79 -0.40
CA CYS A 103 9.22 3.56 -0.25
C CYS A 103 10.55 3.66 -0.99
N ILE A 104 11.63 3.41 -0.26
CA ILE A 104 12.98 3.35 -0.80
C ILE A 104 13.27 1.88 -1.14
N LEU A 105 13.47 1.60 -2.42
CA LEU A 105 13.49 0.22 -2.92
C LEU A 105 14.87 -0.24 -3.36
N SER A 106 15.16 -1.51 -3.09
CA SER A 106 16.29 -2.26 -3.63
C SER A 106 15.87 -3.71 -3.87
N ALA A 107 16.64 -4.43 -4.68
CA ALA A 107 16.44 -5.86 -4.88
C ALA A 107 17.76 -6.58 -5.07
N ILE A 108 17.93 -7.71 -4.39
CA ILE A 108 19.11 -8.59 -4.50
C ILE A 108 18.84 -9.63 -5.58
N ASN A 109 19.72 -9.73 -6.57
CA ASN A 109 19.63 -10.77 -7.61
C ASN A 109 20.18 -12.10 -7.07
N VAL A 110 19.33 -12.88 -6.42
CA VAL A 110 19.72 -14.17 -5.83
C VAL A 110 20.17 -15.21 -6.85
N GLY A 111 19.82 -15.04 -8.13
CA GLY A 111 20.29 -15.91 -9.20
C GLY A 111 21.76 -15.68 -9.59
N ALA A 112 22.34 -14.53 -9.24
CA ALA A 112 23.67 -14.10 -9.63
C ALA A 112 24.73 -14.16 -8.50
N ILE A 113 24.31 -14.43 -7.26
CA ILE A 113 25.18 -14.45 -6.08
C ILE A 113 25.37 -15.88 -5.53
N LYS A 114 26.33 -16.03 -4.64
CA LYS A 114 26.44 -17.22 -3.77
C LYS A 114 25.64 -16.98 -2.49
N LEU A 115 25.06 -18.03 -1.91
CA LEU A 115 24.26 -17.91 -0.69
C LEU A 115 25.06 -17.36 0.49
N GLU A 116 26.34 -17.62 0.55
CA GLU A 116 27.24 -17.12 1.59
C GLU A 116 27.38 -15.60 1.57
N GLU A 117 27.17 -14.97 0.41
CA GLU A 117 27.23 -13.50 0.24
C GLU A 117 25.93 -12.79 0.66
N LEU A 118 24.82 -13.54 0.80
CA LEU A 118 23.51 -12.96 1.07
C LEU A 118 23.46 -12.15 2.37
N PRO A 119 24.03 -12.58 3.51
CA PRO A 119 24.00 -11.78 4.75
C PRO A 119 24.68 -10.41 4.59
N GLU A 120 25.82 -10.37 3.92
CA GLU A 120 26.55 -9.12 3.66
C GLU A 120 25.76 -8.20 2.73
N LEU A 121 25.21 -8.74 1.64
CA LEU A 121 24.39 -7.98 0.70
C LEU A 121 23.12 -7.44 1.34
N CYS A 122 22.48 -8.20 2.23
CA CYS A 122 21.34 -7.70 3.01
C CYS A 122 21.74 -6.51 3.88
N GLN A 123 22.86 -6.60 4.60
CA GLN A 123 23.36 -5.50 5.43
C GLN A 123 23.71 -4.28 4.59
N LEU A 124 24.39 -4.45 3.47
CA LEU A 124 24.72 -3.35 2.56
C LEU A 124 23.47 -2.70 1.98
N SER A 125 22.47 -3.49 1.60
CA SER A 125 21.21 -2.99 1.06
C SER A 125 20.45 -2.15 2.11
N VAL A 126 20.33 -2.63 3.36
CA VAL A 126 19.70 -1.89 4.45
C VAL A 126 20.44 -0.58 4.69
N ARG A 127 21.74 -0.64 4.91
CA ARG A 127 22.55 0.55 5.20
C ARG A 127 22.53 1.56 4.06
N GLY A 128 22.68 1.08 2.82
CA GLY A 128 22.67 1.95 1.65
C GLY A 128 21.32 2.67 1.46
N LEU A 129 20.21 1.97 1.66
CA LEU A 129 18.87 2.58 1.56
C LEU A 129 18.59 3.52 2.74
N ASP A 130 19.02 3.17 3.94
CA ASP A 130 18.86 4.02 5.12
C ASP A 130 19.62 5.35 4.97
N GLU A 131 20.85 5.31 4.48
CA GLU A 131 21.63 6.51 4.15
C GLU A 131 20.96 7.36 3.05
N LEU A 132 20.33 6.73 2.05
CA LEU A 132 19.61 7.45 1.01
C LEU A 132 18.44 8.25 1.54
N ILE A 133 17.78 7.81 2.61
CA ILE A 133 16.71 8.56 3.26
C ILE A 133 17.19 9.95 3.71
N ASP A 134 18.40 10.04 4.23
CA ASP A 134 18.96 11.30 4.71
C ASP A 134 19.62 12.13 3.61
N TYR A 135 20.16 11.45 2.60
CA TYR A 135 20.89 12.10 1.51
C TYR A 135 19.97 12.71 0.43
N GLN A 136 18.81 12.12 0.17
CA GLN A 136 17.91 12.58 -0.90
C GLN A 136 17.25 13.93 -0.56
N ARG A 137 16.86 14.67 -1.61
CA ARG A 137 16.07 15.89 -1.48
C ARG A 137 14.59 15.57 -1.64
N TYR A 138 13.78 16.08 -0.73
CA TYR A 138 12.34 15.90 -0.76
C TYR A 138 11.67 17.12 -1.38
N PRO A 139 10.84 16.93 -2.43
CA PRO A 139 10.16 18.06 -3.08
C PRO A 139 8.97 18.59 -2.26
N VAL A 140 8.46 17.80 -1.31
CA VAL A 140 7.28 18.11 -0.49
C VAL A 140 7.61 17.81 0.96
N LYS A 141 7.26 18.72 1.88
CA LYS A 141 7.62 18.63 3.29
C LYS A 141 7.02 17.40 3.98
N ALA A 142 5.75 17.11 3.70
CA ALA A 142 5.06 15.92 4.24
C ALA A 142 5.73 14.59 3.86
N ALA A 143 6.38 14.51 2.70
CA ALA A 143 7.15 13.34 2.28
C ALA A 143 8.46 13.20 3.06
N GLU A 144 9.15 14.31 3.32
CA GLU A 144 10.36 14.32 4.15
C GLU A 144 10.06 13.87 5.58
N ILE A 145 9.03 14.47 6.20
CA ILE A 145 8.62 14.18 7.59
C ILE A 145 8.29 12.69 7.73
N SER A 146 7.38 12.18 6.89
CA SER A 146 6.95 10.79 6.91
C SER A 146 8.12 9.83 6.70
N THR A 147 8.95 10.08 5.68
CA THR A 147 10.04 9.18 5.31
C THR A 147 11.12 9.13 6.37
N LYS A 148 11.53 10.28 6.93
CA LYS A 148 12.54 10.34 7.98
C LYS A 148 12.06 9.79 9.32
N ALA A 149 10.77 9.99 9.64
CA ALA A 149 10.17 9.46 10.87
C ALA A 149 9.99 7.93 10.83
N ARG A 150 9.54 7.39 9.71
CA ARG A 150 9.21 5.96 9.59
C ARG A 150 10.35 5.11 9.05
N ARG A 151 11.24 5.69 8.25
CA ARG A 151 12.41 5.02 7.62
C ARG A 151 12.05 3.69 6.96
N SER A 152 10.95 3.67 6.22
CA SER A 152 10.44 2.45 5.59
C SER A 152 11.29 2.06 4.38
N LEU A 153 11.81 0.84 4.39
CA LEU A 153 12.65 0.27 3.33
C LEU A 153 11.94 -0.92 2.69
N GLY A 154 12.05 -1.04 1.36
CA GLY A 154 11.60 -2.20 0.62
C GLY A 154 12.78 -2.92 -0.01
N ILE A 155 13.22 -4.03 0.58
CA ILE A 155 14.31 -4.84 0.05
C ILE A 155 13.73 -6.17 -0.41
N GLY A 156 13.67 -6.36 -1.72
CA GLY A 156 13.20 -7.56 -2.35
C GLY A 156 14.31 -8.46 -2.85
N TYR A 157 13.93 -9.48 -3.58
CA TYR A 157 14.83 -10.33 -4.33
C TYR A 157 14.31 -10.56 -5.74
N ILE A 158 15.22 -10.69 -6.70
CA ILE A 158 14.94 -11.03 -8.09
C ILE A 158 15.73 -12.28 -8.49
N GLY A 159 15.35 -12.89 -9.60
CA GLY A 159 16.02 -14.09 -10.08
C GLY A 159 15.70 -15.37 -9.29
N LEU A 160 14.64 -15.38 -8.46
CA LEU A 160 14.28 -16.54 -7.64
C LEU A 160 14.02 -17.80 -8.48
N ALA A 161 13.29 -17.69 -9.58
CA ALA A 161 13.00 -18.83 -10.46
C ALA A 161 14.29 -19.45 -11.04
N HIS A 162 15.24 -18.61 -11.45
CA HIS A 162 16.57 -19.06 -11.91
C HIS A 162 17.35 -19.75 -10.79
N PHE A 163 17.37 -19.13 -9.61
CA PHE A 163 18.01 -19.69 -8.41
C PHE A 163 17.45 -21.08 -8.06
N LEU A 164 16.13 -21.21 -8.02
CA LEU A 164 15.46 -22.48 -7.71
C LEU A 164 15.79 -23.55 -8.75
N ALA A 165 15.71 -23.20 -10.05
CA ALA A 165 16.02 -24.12 -11.13
C ALA A 165 17.48 -24.60 -11.09
N LYS A 166 18.44 -23.67 -10.88
CA LYS A 166 19.87 -23.96 -10.77
C LYS A 166 20.17 -24.92 -9.60
N ASN A 167 19.47 -24.75 -8.49
CA ASN A 167 19.66 -25.57 -7.30
C ASN A 167 18.74 -26.81 -7.26
N LYS A 168 17.93 -27.03 -8.30
CA LYS A 168 16.94 -28.14 -8.40
C LYS A 168 15.93 -28.15 -7.25
N VAL A 169 15.56 -26.99 -6.77
CA VAL A 169 14.62 -26.77 -5.68
C VAL A 169 13.27 -26.40 -6.26
N LYS A 170 12.20 -27.03 -5.79
CA LYS A 170 10.83 -26.72 -6.20
C LYS A 170 10.34 -25.49 -5.45
N TYR A 171 9.51 -24.68 -6.13
CA TYR A 171 8.72 -23.66 -5.44
C TYR A 171 7.75 -24.33 -4.46
N CYS A 172 7.52 -23.71 -3.28
CA CYS A 172 6.67 -24.29 -2.24
C CYS A 172 7.30 -25.48 -1.48
N LEU A 173 8.45 -25.24 -0.88
CA LEU A 173 9.28 -26.23 -0.17
C LEU A 173 8.71 -26.73 1.15
N LEU A 174 7.60 -26.25 1.65
CA LEU A 174 7.03 -26.71 2.93
C LEU A 174 6.69 -28.22 2.98
N TYR A 175 6.84 -28.92 1.85
CA TYR A 175 6.50 -30.34 1.71
C TYR A 175 7.64 -31.20 1.12
N THR A 176 8.87 -30.71 1.09
CA THR A 176 10.03 -31.42 0.52
C THR A 176 11.11 -31.70 1.55
N SER A 177 10.72 -32.12 2.73
CA SER A 177 11.62 -32.83 3.68
C SER A 177 11.39 -34.32 3.59
#